data_a417a9be2b9e62bea4eca1a36ca7dbf6
#
_entry.id   a417a9be2b9e62bea4eca1a36ca7dbf6
#
_cell.length_a   1.000
_cell.length_b   1.000
_cell.length_c   1.000
_cell.angle_alpha   90.00
_cell.angle_beta   90.00
_cell.angle_gamma   90.00
#
_symmetry.space_group_name_H-M   'P 1'
#
loop_
_entity.id
_entity.type
_entity.pdbx_description
1 polymer ?
#
loop_
_entity_poly.entity_id
_entity_poly.type
_entity_poly.pdbx_seq_one_letter_code
_entity_poly.pdbx_strand_id
1 'polypeptide(L)'
;MASSYPGSLDSFDTIASDKKTSDAVGGRTHRQMHNDLGDAIEAVQTELGTDPAGSFSTVKARLDALVAYSAKTGAYTATAADHTLNVTSGTFTLDLPAASTCTGQSLRVRNSGSGVVTVDGNSSETVHGVATFPLGPGSYVEITSTGSAWIVTGGVPDTGWRDVSSGLINSWGTGTLKIRRVGSIATAVFADIKGASSFAQCYSLPSGFASVGIHTGIVRESYLTAKAVMVNVSGSSLLTDQGIIVDGTAWTSGHGLAGSLSWNVDPTTWPTSLPGAAA
;
A
#
# COMPACT_ATOMS: atom_id res chain seq x y z
N MET A 1 32.59 8.49 -38.31
CA MET A 1 32.46 7.42 -37.30
C MET A 1 31.00 7.07 -37.13
N ALA A 2 30.68 5.83 -36.79
CA ALA A 2 29.34 5.50 -36.39
C ALA A 2 29.13 6.03 -34.96
N SER A 3 27.93 6.55 -34.65
CA SER A 3 27.57 6.99 -33.32
C SER A 3 27.62 5.82 -32.33
N SER A 4 28.21 6.03 -31.16
CA SER A 4 28.20 5.11 -30.03
C SER A 4 27.10 5.44 -28.99
N TYR A 5 26.43 6.57 -29.16
CA TYR A 5 25.26 6.93 -28.35
C TYR A 5 24.07 6.00 -28.64
N PRO A 6 23.30 5.53 -27.65
CA PRO A 6 23.31 5.97 -26.25
C PRO A 6 24.23 5.17 -25.31
N GLY A 7 24.95 4.17 -25.74
CA GLY A 7 25.81 3.34 -24.87
C GLY A 7 27.00 4.08 -24.27
N SER A 8 27.49 5.10 -25.00
CA SER A 8 28.51 6.05 -24.53
C SER A 8 28.30 7.41 -25.19
N LEU A 9 28.87 8.47 -24.64
CA LEU A 9 28.86 9.77 -25.30
C LEU A 9 29.75 9.72 -26.54
N ASP A 10 29.30 10.30 -27.64
CA ASP A 10 30.12 10.47 -28.82
C ASP A 10 31.12 11.60 -28.58
N SER A 11 32.29 11.46 -29.18
CA SER A 11 33.28 12.53 -29.29
C SER A 11 33.48 12.83 -30.78
N PHE A 12 33.16 14.02 -31.17
CA PHE A 12 33.26 14.47 -32.56
C PHE A 12 34.64 15.07 -32.83
N ASP A 13 35.29 14.53 -33.86
CA ASP A 13 36.58 15.06 -34.30
C ASP A 13 36.43 16.48 -34.88
N THR A 14 37.32 17.38 -34.47
CA THR A 14 37.40 18.70 -35.07
C THR A 14 37.86 18.59 -36.51
N ILE A 15 37.11 19.20 -37.44
CA ILE A 15 37.52 19.25 -38.83
C ILE A 15 38.76 20.09 -39.00
N ALA A 16 39.82 19.49 -39.59
CA ALA A 16 41.08 20.17 -39.78
C ALA A 16 40.96 21.44 -40.66
N SER A 17 41.81 22.42 -40.40
CA SER A 17 41.73 23.74 -41.02
C SER A 17 42.08 23.77 -42.51
N ASP A 18 42.67 22.71 -43.05
CA ASP A 18 43.08 22.57 -44.44
C ASP A 18 41.93 22.11 -45.40
N LYS A 19 40.79 21.70 -44.81
CA LYS A 19 39.60 21.38 -45.60
C LYS A 19 38.93 22.66 -46.06
N LYS A 20 39.22 23.04 -47.32
CA LYS A 20 38.58 24.19 -47.97
C LYS A 20 37.16 23.86 -48.35
N THR A 21 36.21 24.56 -47.75
CA THR A 21 34.93 24.87 -48.39
C THR A 21 34.88 26.38 -48.49
N SER A 22 34.89 26.87 -49.68
CA SER A 22 35.08 28.29 -50.03
C SER A 22 33.82 29.13 -49.78
N ASP A 23 32.73 28.54 -49.38
CA ASP A 23 31.46 29.29 -49.23
C ASP A 23 31.11 29.47 -47.77
N ALA A 24 31.32 30.71 -47.29
CA ALA A 24 30.80 31.13 -46.00
C ALA A 24 29.30 31.45 -46.10
N VAL A 25 28.44 30.70 -45.42
CA VAL A 25 27.05 31.00 -45.25
C VAL A 25 26.88 31.78 -43.95
N GLY A 26 26.38 33.00 -44.01
CA GLY A 26 26.22 33.85 -42.85
C GLY A 26 27.50 34.22 -42.11
N GLY A 27 28.65 34.29 -42.83
CA GLY A 27 29.98 34.60 -42.27
C GLY A 27 30.68 33.42 -41.57
N ARG A 28 30.11 32.23 -41.59
CA ARG A 28 30.70 31.01 -41.03
C ARG A 28 31.20 30.10 -42.14
N THR A 29 32.38 29.50 -41.96
CA THR A 29 32.88 28.45 -42.86
C THR A 29 32.10 27.15 -42.64
N HIS A 30 32.08 26.29 -43.67
CA HIS A 30 31.48 24.95 -43.58
C HIS A 30 32.05 24.16 -42.37
N ARG A 31 33.35 24.28 -42.12
CA ARG A 31 34.00 23.66 -40.98
C ARG A 31 33.42 24.16 -39.62
N GLN A 32 33.24 25.50 -39.48
CA GLN A 32 32.65 26.06 -38.26
C GLN A 32 31.23 25.55 -38.03
N MET A 33 30.42 25.46 -39.08
CA MET A 33 29.06 24.92 -38.95
C MET A 33 29.04 23.44 -38.50
N HIS A 34 29.97 22.62 -39.01
CA HIS A 34 30.08 21.25 -38.57
C HIS A 34 30.58 21.12 -37.12
N ASN A 35 31.54 21.93 -36.71
CA ASN A 35 32.01 21.93 -35.34
C ASN A 35 30.91 22.42 -34.38
N ASP A 36 30.23 23.53 -34.70
CA ASP A 36 29.10 24.03 -33.90
C ASP A 36 27.98 22.99 -33.75
N LEU A 37 27.74 22.21 -34.83
CA LEU A 37 26.75 21.08 -34.77
C LEU A 37 27.27 19.95 -33.87
N GLY A 38 28.58 19.62 -33.98
CA GLY A 38 29.19 18.62 -33.10
C GLY A 38 29.08 19.00 -31.64
N ASP A 39 29.48 20.24 -31.32
CA ASP A 39 29.41 20.77 -29.96
C ASP A 39 27.97 20.77 -29.41
N ALA A 40 26.98 21.09 -30.27
CA ALA A 40 25.59 21.08 -29.87
C ALA A 40 25.09 19.64 -29.58
N ILE A 41 25.47 18.64 -30.37
CA ILE A 41 25.14 17.24 -30.17
C ILE A 41 25.82 16.70 -28.91
N GLU A 42 27.09 17.01 -28.66
CA GLU A 42 27.81 16.63 -27.46
C GLU A 42 27.17 17.24 -26.20
N ALA A 43 26.71 18.50 -26.29
CA ALA A 43 25.97 19.13 -25.19
C ALA A 43 24.64 18.41 -24.89
N VAL A 44 23.87 18.02 -25.91
CA VAL A 44 22.63 17.25 -25.76
C VAL A 44 22.90 15.86 -25.15
N GLN A 45 23.95 15.17 -25.61
CA GLN A 45 24.32 13.87 -25.07
C GLN A 45 24.79 13.97 -23.62
N THR A 46 25.52 15.04 -23.27
CA THR A 46 25.96 15.30 -21.90
C THR A 46 24.79 15.54 -20.98
N GLU A 47 23.80 16.33 -21.41
CA GLU A 47 22.59 16.59 -20.63
C GLU A 47 21.73 15.33 -20.45
N LEU A 48 21.58 14.50 -21.49
CA LEU A 48 20.82 13.26 -21.41
C LEU A 48 21.56 12.13 -20.65
N GLY A 49 22.89 12.19 -20.60
CA GLY A 49 23.73 11.13 -20.03
C GLY A 49 23.89 9.91 -20.94
N THR A 50 24.60 8.90 -20.45
CA THR A 50 24.72 7.60 -21.12
C THR A 50 23.48 6.76 -20.87
N ASP A 51 22.99 6.06 -21.88
CA ASP A 51 21.81 5.18 -21.83
C ASP A 51 20.58 5.85 -21.21
N PRO A 52 20.12 7.00 -21.72
CA PRO A 52 19.02 7.76 -21.11
C PRO A 52 17.68 7.02 -21.16
N ALA A 53 17.54 6.00 -21.98
CA ALA A 53 16.37 5.12 -22.02
C ALA A 53 16.42 4.02 -20.94
N GLY A 54 17.61 3.66 -20.44
CA GLY A 54 17.80 2.55 -19.50
C GLY A 54 17.30 1.23 -20.11
N SER A 55 16.48 0.49 -19.39
CA SER A 55 15.89 -0.76 -19.87
C SER A 55 14.73 -0.56 -20.87
N PHE A 56 14.33 0.67 -21.16
CA PHE A 56 13.27 1.00 -22.11
C PHE A 56 13.81 1.17 -23.54
N SER A 57 12.95 0.96 -24.52
CA SER A 57 13.33 1.10 -25.93
C SER A 57 13.64 2.54 -26.34
N THR A 58 13.10 3.52 -25.64
CA THR A 58 13.30 4.96 -25.89
C THR A 58 13.16 5.77 -24.60
N VAL A 59 13.74 6.99 -24.56
CA VAL A 59 13.50 7.97 -23.47
C VAL A 59 12.02 8.27 -23.30
N LYS A 60 11.28 8.38 -24.40
CA LYS A 60 9.81 8.57 -24.34
C LYS A 60 9.13 7.42 -23.61
N ALA A 61 9.47 6.17 -23.93
CA ALA A 61 8.89 5.01 -23.25
C ALA A 61 9.22 5.00 -21.74
N ARG A 62 10.43 5.41 -21.37
CA ARG A 62 10.81 5.58 -19.95
C ARG A 62 9.98 6.66 -19.26
N LEU A 63 9.78 7.80 -19.89
CA LEU A 63 8.97 8.89 -19.34
C LEU A 63 7.49 8.52 -19.25
N ASP A 64 6.95 7.83 -20.26
CA ASP A 64 5.58 7.33 -20.26
C ASP A 64 5.34 6.34 -19.12
N ALA A 65 6.34 5.52 -18.77
CA ALA A 65 6.27 4.58 -17.66
C ALA A 65 6.15 5.25 -16.29
N LEU A 66 6.69 6.47 -16.10
CA LEU A 66 6.57 7.22 -14.85
C LEU A 66 5.12 7.60 -14.49
N VAL A 67 4.21 7.55 -15.44
CA VAL A 67 2.78 7.86 -15.28
C VAL A 67 1.89 6.71 -15.75
N ALA A 68 2.47 5.54 -16.01
CA ALA A 68 1.74 4.38 -16.53
C ALA A 68 0.62 3.94 -15.58
N TYR A 69 -0.59 3.84 -16.11
CA TYR A 69 -1.75 3.27 -15.45
C TYR A 69 -2.11 1.93 -16.06
N SER A 70 -2.35 0.94 -15.23
CA SER A 70 -2.75 -0.40 -15.66
C SER A 70 -3.82 -0.97 -14.75
N ALA A 71 -4.92 -1.44 -15.34
CA ALA A 71 -5.96 -2.17 -14.61
C ALA A 71 -5.63 -3.67 -14.57
N LYS A 72 -5.85 -4.31 -13.43
CA LYS A 72 -5.60 -5.75 -13.20
C LYS A 72 -6.86 -6.42 -12.67
N THR A 73 -7.15 -7.60 -13.22
CA THR A 73 -8.32 -8.42 -12.85
C THR A 73 -7.93 -9.80 -12.32
N GLY A 74 -6.66 -10.12 -12.23
CA GLY A 74 -6.12 -11.39 -11.76
C GLY A 74 -4.67 -11.25 -11.30
N ALA A 75 -4.07 -12.32 -10.82
CA ALA A 75 -2.69 -12.38 -10.35
C ALA A 75 -1.73 -11.73 -11.35
N TYR A 76 -0.84 -10.92 -10.83
CA TYR A 76 0.07 -10.12 -11.66
C TYR A 76 1.40 -9.91 -10.96
N THR A 77 2.48 -10.08 -11.69
CA THR A 77 3.82 -9.70 -11.25
C THR A 77 4.14 -8.33 -11.82
N ALA A 78 4.29 -7.35 -10.94
CA ALA A 78 4.64 -5.99 -11.31
C ALA A 78 6.08 -5.94 -11.86
N THR A 79 6.33 -4.95 -12.69
CA THR A 79 7.63 -4.69 -13.33
C THR A 79 8.10 -3.27 -13.04
N ALA A 80 9.35 -2.98 -13.33
CA ALA A 80 9.90 -1.61 -13.24
C ALA A 80 9.18 -0.59 -14.14
N ALA A 81 8.39 -1.05 -15.12
CA ALA A 81 7.60 -0.17 -15.99
C ALA A 81 6.23 0.20 -15.42
N ASP A 82 5.79 -0.46 -14.34
CA ASP A 82 4.51 -0.16 -13.70
C ASP A 82 4.67 1.03 -12.75
N HIS A 83 3.70 1.94 -12.78
CA HIS A 83 3.64 3.07 -11.86
C HIS A 83 2.34 3.09 -11.05
N THR A 84 1.19 2.93 -11.69
CA THR A 84 -0.11 2.87 -11.03
C THR A 84 -0.86 1.62 -11.46
N LEU A 85 -1.07 0.71 -10.51
CA LEU A 85 -1.83 -0.52 -10.69
C LEU A 85 -3.18 -0.38 -9.99
N ASN A 86 -4.25 -0.50 -10.75
CA ASN A 86 -5.60 -0.51 -10.22
C ASN A 86 -6.20 -1.92 -10.33
N VAL A 87 -6.37 -2.58 -9.21
CA VAL A 87 -7.08 -3.86 -9.14
C VAL A 87 -8.57 -3.59 -9.17
N THR A 88 -9.26 -4.14 -10.16
CA THR A 88 -10.69 -3.85 -10.40
C THR A 88 -11.60 -5.01 -10.03
N SER A 89 -11.07 -6.21 -9.80
CA SER A 89 -11.86 -7.37 -9.40
C SER A 89 -11.00 -8.47 -8.77
N GLY A 90 -11.66 -9.38 -8.04
CA GLY A 90 -11.06 -10.60 -7.53
C GLY A 90 -10.32 -10.45 -6.20
N THR A 91 -9.86 -11.61 -5.72
CA THR A 91 -8.94 -11.76 -4.60
C THR A 91 -7.72 -12.50 -5.12
N PHE A 92 -6.57 -11.83 -5.18
CA PHE A 92 -5.34 -12.41 -5.72
C PHE A 92 -4.10 -11.72 -5.16
N THR A 93 -2.94 -12.29 -5.46
CA THR A 93 -1.65 -11.72 -5.12
C THR A 93 -1.13 -10.86 -6.27
N LEU A 94 -0.60 -9.70 -5.89
CA LEU A 94 0.21 -8.81 -6.71
C LEU A 94 1.66 -8.95 -6.25
N ASP A 95 2.47 -9.65 -7.05
CA ASP A 95 3.88 -9.85 -6.74
C ASP A 95 4.68 -8.60 -7.17
N LEU A 96 5.57 -8.15 -6.30
CA LEU A 96 6.45 -7.02 -6.58
C LEU A 96 7.74 -7.50 -7.29
N PRO A 97 8.36 -6.66 -8.11
CA PRO A 97 9.70 -6.95 -8.62
C PRO A 97 10.73 -6.92 -7.50
N ALA A 98 11.90 -7.53 -7.71
CA ALA A 98 12.98 -7.46 -6.74
C ALA A 98 13.33 -5.99 -6.42
N ALA A 99 13.32 -5.64 -5.15
CA ALA A 99 13.55 -4.27 -4.69
C ALA A 99 14.88 -3.71 -5.19
N SER A 100 15.92 -4.56 -5.30
CA SER A 100 17.23 -4.19 -5.80
C SER A 100 17.24 -3.71 -7.25
N THR A 101 16.26 -4.14 -8.07
CA THR A 101 16.12 -3.69 -9.47
C THR A 101 15.32 -2.41 -9.62
N CYS A 102 14.70 -1.93 -8.55
CA CYS A 102 13.76 -0.81 -8.54
C CYS A 102 14.09 0.23 -7.46
N THR A 103 15.33 0.31 -6.98
CA THR A 103 15.73 1.22 -5.89
C THR A 103 15.28 2.65 -6.15
N GLY A 104 14.53 3.22 -5.19
CA GLY A 104 13.96 4.57 -5.27
C GLY A 104 12.70 4.69 -6.13
N GLN A 105 12.28 3.61 -6.81
CA GLN A 105 11.04 3.61 -7.58
C GLN A 105 9.82 3.52 -6.67
N SER A 106 8.80 4.31 -6.98
CA SER A 106 7.50 4.26 -6.34
C SER A 106 6.47 3.58 -7.22
N LEU A 107 5.66 2.72 -6.61
CA LEU A 107 4.53 2.03 -7.22
C LEU A 107 3.27 2.35 -6.41
N ARG A 108 2.22 2.77 -7.09
CA ARG A 108 0.90 3.00 -6.49
C ARG A 108 0.00 1.82 -6.78
N VAL A 109 -0.54 1.21 -5.73
CA VAL A 109 -1.49 0.11 -5.82
C VAL A 109 -2.83 0.55 -5.24
N ARG A 110 -3.89 0.48 -6.04
CA ARG A 110 -5.26 0.74 -5.64
C ARG A 110 -6.09 -0.53 -5.77
N ASN A 111 -6.87 -0.82 -4.74
CA ASN A 111 -7.88 -1.88 -4.80
C ASN A 111 -9.26 -1.26 -5.00
N SER A 112 -9.75 -1.25 -6.23
CA SER A 112 -11.11 -0.82 -6.60
C SER A 112 -12.09 -1.98 -6.70
N GLY A 113 -11.61 -3.21 -6.49
CA GLY A 113 -12.43 -4.43 -6.47
C GLY A 113 -13.10 -4.65 -5.11
N SER A 114 -13.90 -5.71 -5.02
CA SER A 114 -14.58 -6.13 -3.79
C SER A 114 -13.79 -7.17 -2.97
N GLY A 115 -12.75 -7.77 -3.55
CA GLY A 115 -11.89 -8.75 -2.89
C GLY A 115 -10.69 -8.12 -2.18
N VAL A 116 -9.89 -8.94 -1.51
CA VAL A 116 -8.63 -8.53 -0.90
C VAL A 116 -7.49 -8.73 -1.90
N VAL A 117 -6.68 -7.71 -2.08
CA VAL A 117 -5.43 -7.80 -2.83
C VAL A 117 -4.28 -7.98 -1.86
N THR A 118 -3.49 -9.02 -2.04
CA THR A 118 -2.28 -9.22 -1.27
C THR A 118 -1.10 -8.71 -2.08
N VAL A 119 -0.43 -7.68 -1.59
CA VAL A 119 0.83 -7.21 -2.16
C VAL A 119 1.95 -8.02 -1.52
N ASP A 120 2.74 -8.70 -2.34
CA ASP A 120 3.80 -9.62 -1.89
C ASP A 120 5.16 -9.14 -2.39
N GLY A 121 6.14 -9.12 -1.52
CA GLY A 121 7.52 -8.80 -1.87
C GLY A 121 8.17 -9.94 -2.66
N ASN A 122 9.21 -9.63 -3.43
CA ASN A 122 9.94 -10.67 -4.15
C ASN A 122 10.67 -11.60 -3.17
N SER A 123 10.40 -12.91 -3.26
CA SER A 123 11.08 -13.93 -2.45
C SER A 123 10.92 -13.69 -0.92
N SER A 124 11.98 -13.32 -0.22
CA SER A 124 11.97 -13.02 1.22
C SER A 124 11.91 -11.52 1.55
N GLU A 125 11.71 -10.68 0.55
CA GLU A 125 11.58 -9.24 0.76
C GLU A 125 10.26 -8.91 1.48
N THR A 126 10.27 -7.81 2.21
CA THR A 126 9.09 -7.38 2.97
C THR A 126 8.44 -6.16 2.35
N VAL A 127 7.14 -6.03 2.55
CA VAL A 127 6.36 -4.83 2.27
C VAL A 127 5.96 -4.21 3.60
N HIS A 128 6.50 -3.03 3.92
CA HIS A 128 6.27 -2.34 5.19
C HIS A 128 6.55 -3.20 6.43
N GLY A 129 7.62 -4.01 6.36
CA GLY A 129 8.06 -4.88 7.44
C GLY A 129 7.31 -6.22 7.57
N VAL A 130 6.33 -6.50 6.72
CA VAL A 130 5.60 -7.78 6.69
C VAL A 130 5.85 -8.52 5.38
N ALA A 131 5.80 -9.84 5.40
CA ALA A 131 6.03 -10.65 4.20
C ALA A 131 4.94 -10.41 3.14
N THR A 132 3.70 -10.35 3.57
CA THR A 132 2.54 -10.08 2.71
C THR A 132 1.75 -8.91 3.26
N PHE A 133 1.31 -8.01 2.36
CA PHE A 133 0.63 -6.77 2.72
C PHE A 133 -0.79 -6.74 2.10
N PRO A 134 -1.82 -7.14 2.85
CA PRO A 134 -3.18 -7.16 2.35
C PRO A 134 -3.80 -5.77 2.28
N LEU A 135 -4.43 -5.47 1.15
CA LEU A 135 -5.22 -4.27 0.88
C LEU A 135 -6.69 -4.64 0.74
N GLY A 136 -7.51 -4.11 1.63
CA GLY A 136 -8.96 -4.25 1.55
C GLY A 136 -9.59 -3.46 0.39
N PRO A 137 -10.87 -3.73 0.08
CA PRO A 137 -11.63 -2.99 -0.92
C PRO A 137 -11.63 -1.48 -0.67
N GLY A 138 -11.44 -0.68 -1.73
CA GLY A 138 -11.42 0.78 -1.66
C GLY A 138 -10.12 1.41 -1.20
N SER A 139 -9.16 0.63 -0.68
CA SER A 139 -7.88 1.13 -0.20
C SER A 139 -6.86 1.38 -1.31
N TYR A 140 -5.87 2.21 -1.01
CA TYR A 140 -4.70 2.38 -1.86
C TYR A 140 -3.46 2.63 -1.02
N VAL A 141 -2.32 2.24 -1.57
CA VAL A 141 -1.00 2.57 -1.01
C VAL A 141 -0.07 3.02 -2.11
N GLU A 142 0.87 3.87 -1.75
CA GLU A 142 2.07 4.14 -2.51
C GLU A 142 3.24 3.52 -1.75
N ILE A 143 3.98 2.67 -2.44
CA ILE A 143 5.12 1.95 -1.88
C ILE A 143 6.38 2.33 -2.65
N THR A 144 7.49 2.44 -1.96
CA THR A 144 8.79 2.79 -2.55
C THR A 144 9.81 1.70 -2.21
N SER A 145 10.58 1.31 -3.21
CA SER A 145 11.70 0.38 -3.01
C SER A 145 12.88 1.06 -2.32
N THR A 146 13.39 0.41 -1.28
CA THR A 146 14.64 0.81 -0.59
C THR A 146 15.88 0.16 -1.19
N GLY A 147 15.71 -0.74 -2.18
CA GLY A 147 16.76 -1.60 -2.72
C GLY A 147 16.87 -2.97 -2.02
N SER A 148 16.19 -3.17 -0.89
CA SER A 148 16.17 -4.45 -0.15
C SER A 148 14.76 -4.83 0.35
N ALA A 149 13.84 -3.90 0.35
CA ALA A 149 12.45 -4.07 0.78
C ALA A 149 11.60 -2.96 0.17
N TRP A 150 10.29 -3.07 0.33
CA TRP A 150 9.32 -2.05 -0.04
C TRP A 150 8.73 -1.41 1.22
N ILE A 151 8.63 -0.09 1.24
CA ILE A 151 8.03 0.67 2.35
C ILE A 151 6.82 1.47 1.87
N VAL A 152 5.83 1.63 2.73
CA VAL A 152 4.69 2.51 2.46
C VAL A 152 5.15 3.96 2.63
N THR A 153 5.03 4.75 1.57
CA THR A 153 5.41 6.17 1.53
C THR A 153 4.21 7.09 1.34
N GLY A 154 3.06 6.54 0.97
CA GLY A 154 1.83 7.31 0.79
C GLY A 154 0.59 6.43 0.83
N GLY A 155 -0.56 7.09 0.92
CA GLY A 155 -1.85 6.42 1.10
C GLY A 155 -2.15 6.09 2.57
N VAL A 156 -3.35 5.59 2.79
CA VAL A 156 -3.76 5.08 4.10
C VAL A 156 -4.18 3.63 3.93
N PRO A 157 -3.36 2.68 4.37
CA PRO A 157 -3.71 1.27 4.32
C PRO A 157 -5.02 1.00 5.07
N ASP A 158 -5.88 0.22 4.45
CA ASP A 158 -7.20 -0.11 4.98
C ASP A 158 -7.51 -1.58 4.76
N THR A 159 -7.88 -2.28 5.81
CA THR A 159 -8.25 -3.70 5.72
C THR A 159 -9.65 -3.93 5.14
N GLY A 160 -10.44 -2.86 4.99
CA GLY A 160 -11.88 -2.99 4.81
C GLY A 160 -12.55 -3.55 6.08
N TRP A 161 -13.87 -3.56 6.10
CA TRP A 161 -14.64 -4.23 7.16
C TRP A 161 -14.52 -5.75 7.04
N ARG A 162 -14.28 -6.40 8.17
CA ARG A 162 -14.13 -7.85 8.27
C ARG A 162 -15.15 -8.40 9.25
N ASP A 163 -15.99 -9.31 8.80
CA ASP A 163 -16.91 -10.05 9.68
C ASP A 163 -16.13 -11.16 10.39
N VAL A 164 -16.03 -11.04 11.69
CA VAL A 164 -15.31 -11.96 12.56
C VAL A 164 -16.22 -12.64 13.55
N SER A 165 -17.53 -12.61 13.32
CA SER A 165 -18.56 -13.16 14.21
C SER A 165 -18.36 -14.65 14.51
N SER A 166 -17.85 -15.41 13.53
CA SER A 166 -17.55 -16.84 13.70
C SER A 166 -16.40 -17.12 14.68
N GLY A 167 -15.61 -16.10 15.02
CA GLY A 167 -14.49 -16.18 15.97
C GLY A 167 -14.86 -15.74 17.39
N LEU A 168 -16.14 -15.48 17.69
CA LEU A 168 -16.59 -15.16 19.03
C LEU A 168 -16.33 -16.34 19.97
N ILE A 169 -15.89 -16.04 21.20
CA ILE A 169 -15.46 -17.02 22.22
C ILE A 169 -16.23 -16.80 23.55
N ASN A 170 -16.04 -17.71 24.51
CA ASN A 170 -16.59 -17.60 25.86
C ASN A 170 -18.12 -17.42 25.91
N SER A 171 -18.82 -18.23 25.14
CA SER A 171 -20.30 -18.20 25.05
C SER A 171 -20.90 -16.91 24.46
N TRP A 172 -20.09 -16.07 23.81
CA TRP A 172 -20.56 -15.05 22.89
C TRP A 172 -20.79 -15.73 21.53
N GLY A 173 -21.99 -15.91 21.11
CA GLY A 173 -22.26 -16.83 20.00
C GLY A 173 -23.26 -16.34 18.96
N THR A 174 -23.93 -15.20 19.19
CA THR A 174 -24.91 -14.65 18.23
C THR A 174 -24.69 -13.16 18.05
N GLY A 175 -25.20 -12.62 16.93
CA GLY A 175 -24.97 -11.24 16.52
C GLY A 175 -23.79 -11.09 15.58
N THR A 176 -23.45 -9.86 15.24
CA THR A 176 -22.38 -9.54 14.29
C THR A 176 -21.28 -8.73 14.94
N LEU A 177 -20.04 -9.23 14.84
CA LEU A 177 -18.83 -8.48 15.16
C LEU A 177 -18.07 -8.21 13.87
N LYS A 178 -17.90 -6.93 13.56
CA LYS A 178 -17.03 -6.50 12.44
C LYS A 178 -15.86 -5.72 12.98
N ILE A 179 -14.69 -5.93 12.40
CA ILE A 179 -13.50 -5.14 12.70
C ILE A 179 -12.93 -4.53 11.42
N ARG A 180 -12.27 -3.40 11.56
CA ARG A 180 -11.56 -2.70 10.48
C ARG A 180 -10.34 -2.02 11.04
N ARG A 181 -9.27 -1.98 10.28
CA ARG A 181 -8.10 -1.16 10.58
C ARG A 181 -7.86 -0.18 9.44
N VAL A 182 -7.68 1.09 9.78
CA VAL A 182 -7.29 2.16 8.86
C VAL A 182 -6.05 2.83 9.44
N GLY A 183 -4.91 2.64 8.79
CA GLY A 183 -3.62 3.12 9.31
C GLY A 183 -3.33 2.59 10.71
N SER A 184 -3.22 3.48 11.69
CA SER A 184 -2.95 3.17 13.09
C SER A 184 -4.21 3.06 13.97
N ILE A 185 -5.40 3.08 13.39
CA ILE A 185 -6.65 2.97 14.12
C ILE A 185 -7.37 1.68 13.75
N ALA A 186 -7.70 0.87 14.73
CA ALA A 186 -8.64 -0.24 14.57
C ALA A 186 -9.99 0.13 15.18
N THR A 187 -11.05 -0.39 14.58
CA THR A 187 -12.43 -0.17 15.01
C THR A 187 -13.18 -1.49 15.02
N ALA A 188 -13.92 -1.76 16.10
CA ALA A 188 -14.90 -2.83 16.18
C ALA A 188 -16.32 -2.24 16.15
N VAL A 189 -17.22 -2.92 15.44
CA VAL A 189 -18.65 -2.65 15.45
C VAL A 189 -19.38 -3.89 15.98
N PHE A 190 -20.21 -3.67 16.98
CA PHE A 190 -21.04 -4.67 17.63
C PHE A 190 -22.47 -4.49 17.17
N ALA A 191 -23.08 -5.52 16.65
CA ALA A 191 -24.50 -5.53 16.31
C ALA A 191 -25.18 -6.74 16.94
N ASP A 192 -25.87 -6.50 18.03
CA ASP A 192 -26.65 -7.47 18.82
C ASP A 192 -25.85 -8.72 19.23
N ILE A 193 -24.58 -8.51 19.65
CA ILE A 193 -23.75 -9.62 20.12
C ILE A 193 -24.23 -10.07 21.48
N LYS A 194 -24.78 -11.28 21.58
CA LYS A 194 -25.35 -11.84 22.79
C LYS A 194 -24.37 -12.81 23.45
N GLY A 195 -24.25 -12.70 24.76
CA GLY A 195 -23.40 -13.56 25.57
C GLY A 195 -24.13 -14.14 26.76
N ALA A 196 -23.63 -15.27 27.27
CA ALA A 196 -24.26 -16.03 28.35
C ALA A 196 -23.98 -15.48 29.74
N SER A 197 -22.93 -14.68 29.94
CA SER A 197 -22.57 -14.19 31.27
C SER A 197 -21.76 -12.89 31.21
N SER A 198 -21.75 -12.20 32.33
CA SER A 198 -20.93 -11.06 32.62
C SER A 198 -19.44 -11.39 32.45
N PHE A 199 -18.67 -10.43 31.95
CA PHE A 199 -17.24 -10.39 32.03
C PHE A 199 -16.47 -11.54 31.36
N ALA A 200 -16.31 -11.46 30.05
CA ALA A 200 -15.41 -12.36 29.35
C ALA A 200 -14.85 -11.71 28.08
N GLN A 201 -13.67 -12.13 27.69
CA GLN A 201 -13.15 -11.85 26.37
C GLN A 201 -14.15 -12.37 25.32
N CYS A 202 -14.65 -11.47 24.47
CA CYS A 202 -15.59 -11.86 23.42
C CYS A 202 -14.90 -12.24 22.11
N TYR A 203 -13.70 -11.71 21.88
CA TYR A 203 -12.93 -11.98 20.69
C TYR A 203 -11.42 -11.82 20.93
N SER A 204 -10.62 -12.67 20.29
CA SER A 204 -9.16 -12.55 20.26
C SER A 204 -8.74 -11.79 19.00
N LEU A 205 -8.22 -10.59 19.18
CA LEU A 205 -7.74 -9.75 18.08
C LEU A 205 -6.51 -10.38 17.42
N PRO A 206 -6.51 -10.53 16.10
CA PRO A 206 -5.35 -11.05 15.39
C PRO A 206 -4.19 -10.05 15.38
N SER A 207 -3.00 -10.53 15.01
CA SER A 207 -1.83 -9.70 14.80
C SER A 207 -2.17 -8.52 13.88
N GLY A 208 -1.65 -7.34 14.20
CA GLY A 208 -1.94 -6.10 13.49
C GLY A 208 -3.23 -5.41 13.90
N PHE A 209 -4.08 -6.02 14.73
CA PHE A 209 -5.26 -5.39 15.34
C PHE A 209 -5.12 -5.22 16.86
N ALA A 210 -4.06 -5.76 17.45
CA ALA A 210 -3.80 -5.65 18.87
C ALA A 210 -3.63 -4.19 19.32
N SER A 211 -4.18 -3.85 20.46
CA SER A 211 -4.13 -2.49 21.03
C SER A 211 -2.75 -2.16 21.60
N VAL A 212 -2.32 -0.93 21.38
CA VAL A 212 -1.18 -0.32 22.08
C VAL A 212 -1.72 0.36 23.35
N GLY A 213 -1.86 -0.40 24.42
CA GLY A 213 -2.41 0.08 25.69
C GLY A 213 -3.84 -0.39 25.94
N ILE A 214 -4.47 0.18 26.96
CA ILE A 214 -5.87 -0.11 27.33
C ILE A 214 -6.75 1.00 26.79
N HIS A 215 -7.76 0.61 26.02
CA HIS A 215 -8.78 1.53 25.53
C HIS A 215 -10.15 1.09 26.04
N THR A 216 -10.87 2.02 26.60
CA THR A 216 -12.21 1.80 27.11
C THR A 216 -13.21 2.59 26.29
N GLY A 217 -14.28 1.94 25.86
CA GLY A 217 -15.40 2.60 25.20
C GLY A 217 -16.72 2.18 25.81
N ILE A 218 -17.75 2.92 25.46
CA ILE A 218 -19.11 2.66 25.90
C ILE A 218 -19.92 2.22 24.69
N VAL A 219 -20.52 1.04 24.76
CA VAL A 219 -21.53 0.54 23.84
C VAL A 219 -22.88 0.44 24.52
N ARG A 220 -23.94 0.41 23.76
CA ARG A 220 -25.30 0.27 24.33
C ARG A 220 -25.70 -1.19 24.40
N GLU A 221 -26.59 -1.48 25.31
CA GLU A 221 -27.38 -2.71 25.26
C GLU A 221 -28.43 -2.63 24.15
N SER A 222 -28.57 -3.69 23.34
CA SER A 222 -29.44 -3.67 22.15
C SER A 222 -30.93 -3.83 22.44
N TYR A 223 -31.31 -4.30 23.63
CA TYR A 223 -32.67 -4.77 23.90
C TYR A 223 -33.53 -3.84 24.80
N LEU A 224 -32.92 -2.99 25.57
CA LEU A 224 -33.64 -2.10 26.49
C LEU A 224 -33.06 -0.69 26.52
N THR A 225 -33.90 0.26 26.84
CA THR A 225 -33.61 1.68 26.88
C THR A 225 -32.30 2.04 27.61
N ALA A 226 -31.36 2.54 26.82
CA ALA A 226 -30.27 3.42 27.26
C ALA A 226 -29.25 2.86 28.27
N LYS A 227 -29.08 1.56 28.40
CA LYS A 227 -28.00 1.03 29.23
C LYS A 227 -26.66 1.08 28.50
N ALA A 228 -25.71 1.72 29.12
CA ALA A 228 -24.34 1.82 28.62
C ALA A 228 -23.48 0.69 29.20
N VAL A 229 -22.75 -0.01 28.36
CA VAL A 229 -21.85 -1.10 28.75
C VAL A 229 -20.44 -0.70 28.42
N MET A 230 -19.52 -0.84 29.36
CA MET A 230 -18.10 -0.63 29.07
C MET A 230 -17.51 -1.81 28.31
N VAL A 231 -16.76 -1.50 27.30
CA VAL A 231 -15.97 -2.46 26.52
C VAL A 231 -14.52 -2.01 26.53
N ASN A 232 -13.62 -2.91 26.86
CA ASN A 232 -12.20 -2.66 26.90
C ASN A 232 -11.47 -3.40 25.81
N VAL A 233 -10.43 -2.78 25.27
CA VAL A 233 -9.43 -3.44 24.41
C VAL A 233 -8.08 -3.33 25.11
N SER A 234 -7.42 -4.47 25.32
CA SER A 234 -6.10 -4.55 25.91
C SER A 234 -5.26 -5.59 25.20
N GLY A 235 -4.16 -5.19 24.58
CA GLY A 235 -3.36 -6.07 23.76
C GLY A 235 -4.22 -6.74 22.69
N SER A 236 -4.21 -8.07 22.65
CA SER A 236 -5.02 -8.87 21.72
C SER A 236 -6.42 -9.24 22.20
N SER A 237 -6.86 -8.68 23.33
CA SER A 237 -8.13 -9.04 23.93
C SER A 237 -9.17 -7.95 23.76
N LEU A 238 -10.31 -8.30 23.15
CA LEU A 238 -11.52 -7.50 23.15
C LEU A 238 -12.40 -8.02 24.28
N LEU A 239 -12.49 -7.23 25.34
CA LEU A 239 -13.13 -7.59 26.62
C LEU A 239 -14.39 -6.80 26.81
N THR A 240 -15.42 -7.45 27.34
CA THR A 240 -16.52 -6.72 27.99
C THR A 240 -16.17 -6.56 29.45
N ASP A 241 -16.11 -5.32 29.93
CA ASP A 241 -15.74 -5.06 31.32
C ASP A 241 -16.94 -5.33 32.24
N GLN A 242 -16.74 -6.26 33.15
CA GLN A 242 -17.49 -6.54 34.41
C GLN A 242 -19.03 -6.53 34.36
N GLY A 243 -19.69 -6.44 33.21
CA GLY A 243 -21.14 -6.39 33.16
C GLY A 243 -21.74 -5.26 34.01
N ILE A 244 -20.94 -4.21 34.30
CA ILE A 244 -21.44 -3.02 34.95
C ILE A 244 -22.06 -2.15 33.87
N ILE A 245 -23.36 -2.20 33.81
CA ILE A 245 -24.14 -1.17 33.18
C ILE A 245 -23.85 0.10 33.97
N VAL A 246 -23.69 1.21 33.31
CA VAL A 246 -23.32 2.51 33.95
C VAL A 246 -24.27 2.93 35.06
N ASP A 247 -25.46 2.30 35.19
CA ASP A 247 -26.43 2.50 36.29
C ASP A 247 -26.25 1.54 37.47
N GLY A 248 -25.20 0.69 37.49
CA GLY A 248 -24.92 -0.24 38.57
C GLY A 248 -25.73 -1.54 38.53
N THR A 249 -26.52 -1.80 37.49
CA THR A 249 -27.27 -3.05 37.38
C THR A 249 -26.41 -4.14 36.72
N ALA A 250 -26.62 -5.40 37.12
CA ALA A 250 -25.91 -6.54 36.55
C ALA A 250 -26.33 -6.81 35.12
N TRP A 251 -25.36 -7.29 34.31
CA TRP A 251 -25.62 -7.82 32.98
C TRP A 251 -26.59 -9.00 33.05
N THR A 252 -27.58 -9.03 32.18
CA THR A 252 -28.53 -10.14 32.06
C THR A 252 -28.20 -10.98 30.83
N SER A 253 -28.09 -12.29 31.02
CA SER A 253 -27.88 -13.25 29.91
C SER A 253 -28.93 -13.07 28.81
N GLY A 254 -28.48 -13.11 27.57
CA GLY A 254 -29.35 -12.97 26.39
C GLY A 254 -29.51 -11.52 25.89
N HIS A 255 -29.01 -10.54 26.61
CA HIS A 255 -28.96 -9.18 26.11
C HIS A 255 -27.78 -8.99 25.17
N GLY A 256 -27.93 -8.15 24.16
CA GLY A 256 -26.96 -7.93 23.13
C GLY A 256 -26.18 -6.62 23.29
N LEU A 257 -24.95 -6.60 22.81
CA LEU A 257 -24.14 -5.40 22.67
C LEU A 257 -24.34 -4.76 21.30
N ALA A 258 -24.52 -3.46 21.25
CA ALA A 258 -24.60 -2.69 20.01
C ALA A 258 -23.81 -1.38 20.13
N GLY A 259 -22.99 -1.08 19.15
CA GLY A 259 -22.17 0.13 19.12
C GLY A 259 -20.85 -0.08 18.43
N SER A 260 -19.93 0.85 18.65
CA SER A 260 -18.58 0.76 18.09
C SER A 260 -17.53 1.23 19.12
N LEU A 261 -16.32 0.70 18.98
CA LEU A 261 -15.16 1.09 19.73
C LEU A 261 -13.97 1.17 18.80
N SER A 262 -13.18 2.25 18.92
CA SER A 262 -11.92 2.40 18.18
C SER A 262 -10.75 2.49 19.15
N TRP A 263 -9.59 1.99 18.72
CA TRP A 263 -8.37 2.01 19.51
C TRP A 263 -7.14 2.19 18.61
N ASN A 264 -6.03 2.60 19.23
CA ASN A 264 -4.75 2.70 18.57
C ASN A 264 -4.09 1.32 18.45
N VAL A 265 -3.51 1.04 17.31
CA VAL A 265 -2.69 -0.13 17.04
C VAL A 265 -1.27 0.29 16.69
N ASP A 266 -0.32 -0.63 16.81
CA ASP A 266 1.07 -0.37 16.42
C ASP A 266 1.13 -0.04 14.92
N PRO A 267 1.58 1.16 14.53
CA PRO A 267 1.67 1.56 13.14
C PRO A 267 2.72 0.77 12.36
N THR A 268 3.69 0.15 13.04
CA THR A 268 4.77 -0.62 12.42
C THR A 268 4.39 -2.06 12.12
N THR A 269 3.28 -2.55 12.70
CA THR A 269 2.80 -3.93 12.52
C THR A 269 1.53 -3.94 11.70
N TRP A 270 1.62 -4.28 10.42
CA TRP A 270 0.45 -4.51 9.57
C TRP A 270 0.05 -6.00 9.61
N PRO A 271 -1.25 -6.36 9.54
CA PRO A 271 -1.63 -7.76 9.50
C PRO A 271 -1.11 -8.44 8.22
N THR A 272 -0.54 -9.63 8.34
CA THR A 272 -0.07 -10.45 7.21
C THR A 272 -1.22 -11.18 6.51
N SER A 273 -2.36 -11.30 7.19
CA SER A 273 -3.61 -11.86 6.65
C SER A 273 -4.79 -11.15 7.28
N LEU A 274 -5.90 -11.05 6.54
CA LEU A 274 -7.11 -10.44 7.06
C LEU A 274 -8.00 -11.49 7.71
N PRO A 275 -8.51 -11.23 8.94
CA PRO A 275 -9.39 -12.16 9.63
C PRO A 275 -10.79 -12.20 9.00
N GLY A 276 -11.53 -13.28 9.23
CA GLY A 276 -12.93 -13.41 8.86
C GLY A 276 -13.21 -13.24 7.36
N ALA A 277 -14.45 -12.90 7.04
CA ALA A 277 -14.90 -12.62 5.68
C ALA A 277 -14.95 -11.12 5.38
N ALA A 278 -14.90 -10.73 4.11
CA ALA A 278 -15.23 -9.35 3.70
C ALA A 278 -16.68 -9.04 4.08
N ALA A 279 -16.96 -7.86 4.65
CA ALA A 279 -18.24 -7.53 5.26
C ALA A 279 -18.88 -6.27 4.64
#